data_7f989782441908c945f12339ed787b41
#
_entry.id   7f989782441908c945f12339ed787b41
#
_cell.length_a   1.000
_cell.length_b   1.000
_cell.length_c   1.000
_cell.angle_alpha   90.00
_cell.angle_beta   90.00
_cell.angle_gamma   90.00
#
_symmetry.space_group_name_H-M   'P 1'
#
loop_
_entity.id
_entity.type
_entity.pdbx_description
1 polymer ?
#
loop_
_entity_poly.entity_id
_entity_poly.type
_entity_poly.pdbx_seq_one_letter_code
_entity_poly.pdbx_strand_id
1 'polypeptide(L)'
;MTGDEMYFSDLAHNLQNISADEKAVFVSGQPGSGKTFAALQFCAEHKESLYFSFKNLDIAFALRVFCNAHPEIFDGCENWNDFFGRLKNYGNTKHPLVFFDNAGERNDKDNFYEALNNFLESDSKTTIVLLGRPWEMPPIPCRELEIRCFSMPQLADICSLPDETAAKLYCLTGAVPALISLYDNEQSFEDNVRAFLRTDSTFYRLAANRMNESFRTPESYNTLLFAMANGYNRIGEIAKFSGFPKNKCDKYIKTLIEHGLVIKAPGENGHTKYLPANVYLTLWYKCLLTAVPNPNGSFGEDIFNRFMQTFNNELMAYFYKDMCDYWLEENINSISTEYIDTKNSSYHKVKVGNVTFDFACEKKQAVYAYYDTTPGGKLTQKLWKEIENSTTKKRPFYENEYVICTVNRVPDSFWTLSKRYDNVHIVSQKMLFATYKKEYNKIAHPRFVPSFV
;
A
#
# COMPACT_ATOMS: atom_id res chain seq x y z
N MET A 1 -5.54 11.12 -22.24
CA MET A 1 -4.95 11.65 -21.00
C MET A 1 -3.81 10.72 -20.64
N THR A 2 -2.59 11.20 -20.51
CA THR A 2 -1.46 10.39 -20.06
C THR A 2 -1.69 10.07 -18.58
N GLY A 3 -1.27 8.88 -18.12
CA GLY A 3 -1.46 8.45 -16.72
C GLY A 3 -0.97 9.47 -15.67
N ASP A 4 -0.01 10.32 -16.03
CA ASP A 4 0.57 11.36 -15.17
C ASP A 4 -0.43 12.45 -14.76
N GLU A 5 -1.37 12.83 -15.61
CA GLU A 5 -2.37 13.85 -15.30
C GLU A 5 -3.42 13.40 -14.29
N MET A 6 -3.69 12.09 -14.20
CA MET A 6 -4.75 11.55 -13.36
C MET A 6 -4.32 11.31 -11.91
N TYR A 7 -3.05 10.93 -11.65
CA TYR A 7 -2.50 10.80 -10.29
C TYR A 7 -2.43 12.11 -9.53
N PHE A 8 -2.55 13.17 -10.27
CA PHE A 8 -2.32 14.53 -9.84
C PHE A 8 -3.57 15.19 -9.30
N SER A 9 -4.76 14.78 -9.77
CA SER A 9 -6.01 15.51 -9.51
C SER A 9 -6.32 15.66 -8.02
N ASP A 10 -6.12 14.63 -7.21
CA ASP A 10 -6.46 14.68 -5.79
C ASP A 10 -5.48 15.54 -4.99
N LEU A 11 -4.17 15.44 -5.28
CA LEU A 11 -3.18 16.27 -4.58
C LEU A 11 -3.20 17.69 -5.09
N ALA A 12 -3.29 17.91 -6.41
CA ALA A 12 -3.44 19.24 -6.99
C ALA A 12 -4.72 19.92 -6.47
N HIS A 13 -5.84 19.18 -6.40
CA HIS A 13 -7.08 19.70 -5.84
C HIS A 13 -6.92 20.05 -4.34
N ASN A 14 -6.27 19.23 -3.56
CA ASN A 14 -6.00 19.53 -2.16
C ASN A 14 -5.05 20.71 -1.97
N LEU A 15 -4.04 20.87 -2.84
CA LEU A 15 -3.16 22.03 -2.84
C LEU A 15 -3.88 23.33 -3.23
N GLN A 16 -4.80 23.27 -4.22
CA GLN A 16 -5.65 24.39 -4.61
C GLN A 16 -6.65 24.79 -3.51
N ASN A 17 -7.05 23.84 -2.67
CA ASN A 17 -7.98 24.06 -1.55
C ASN A 17 -7.27 24.39 -0.23
N ILE A 18 -5.96 24.65 -0.24
CA ILE A 18 -5.27 25.18 0.94
C ILE A 18 -5.86 26.57 1.21
N SER A 19 -6.44 26.73 2.39
CA SER A 19 -7.05 27.99 2.81
C SER A 19 -6.00 29.11 2.83
N ALA A 20 -6.36 30.29 2.38
CA ALA A 20 -5.49 31.47 2.47
C ALA A 20 -5.08 31.82 3.92
N ASP A 21 -5.79 31.28 4.92
CA ASP A 21 -5.48 31.45 6.34
C ASP A 21 -4.48 30.39 6.85
N GLU A 22 -4.18 29.35 6.08
CA GLU A 22 -3.22 28.32 6.45
C GLU A 22 -1.79 28.79 6.16
N LYS A 23 -1.01 29.01 7.22
CA LYS A 23 0.38 29.48 7.09
C LYS A 23 1.36 28.35 6.77
N ALA A 24 1.11 27.14 7.26
CA ALA A 24 1.95 25.97 7.01
C ALA A 24 1.13 24.68 6.87
N VAL A 25 1.51 23.87 5.88
CA VAL A 25 0.93 22.53 5.62
C VAL A 25 2.07 21.53 5.50
N PHE A 26 1.99 20.42 6.22
CA PHE A 26 2.89 19.28 6.05
C PHE A 26 2.22 18.21 5.19
N VAL A 27 2.72 18.04 3.98
CA VAL A 27 2.25 16.99 3.06
C VAL A 27 3.08 15.73 3.29
N SER A 28 2.52 14.79 4.03
CA SER A 28 3.14 13.51 4.33
C SER A 28 2.73 12.43 3.34
N GLY A 29 3.59 11.43 3.13
CA GLY A 29 3.27 10.28 2.29
C GLY A 29 4.47 9.38 2.05
N GLN A 30 4.20 8.14 1.69
CA GLN A 30 5.23 7.14 1.40
C GLN A 30 6.14 7.57 0.24
N PRO A 31 7.40 7.09 0.16
CA PRO A 31 8.23 7.27 -1.03
C PRO A 31 7.52 6.77 -2.28
N GLY A 32 7.57 7.56 -3.35
CA GLY A 32 6.87 7.24 -4.60
C GLY A 32 5.39 7.63 -4.66
N SER A 33 4.82 8.25 -3.60
CA SER A 33 3.42 8.70 -3.58
C SER A 33 3.11 9.92 -4.46
N GLY A 34 4.11 10.50 -5.12
CA GLY A 34 3.91 11.62 -6.06
C GLY A 34 4.04 13.02 -5.47
N LYS A 35 4.40 13.20 -4.18
CA LYS A 35 4.53 14.52 -3.54
C LYS A 35 5.38 15.52 -4.31
N THR A 36 6.61 15.12 -4.65
CA THR A 36 7.57 15.95 -5.41
C THR A 36 7.03 16.31 -6.78
N PHE A 37 6.46 15.32 -7.48
CA PHE A 37 5.86 15.53 -8.80
C PHE A 37 4.74 16.56 -8.74
N ALA A 38 3.86 16.42 -7.76
CA ALA A 38 2.75 17.33 -7.52
C ALA A 38 3.20 18.78 -7.29
N ALA A 39 4.18 18.97 -6.42
CA ALA A 39 4.72 20.29 -6.11
C ALA A 39 5.35 20.93 -7.35
N LEU A 40 6.13 20.17 -8.13
CA LEU A 40 6.76 20.65 -9.35
C LEU A 40 5.74 21.05 -10.42
N GLN A 41 4.69 20.25 -10.60
CA GLN A 41 3.64 20.60 -11.55
C GLN A 41 2.86 21.82 -11.08
N PHE A 42 2.51 21.90 -9.79
CA PHE A 42 1.86 23.10 -9.24
C PHE A 42 2.69 24.36 -9.53
N CYS A 43 4.01 24.32 -9.29
CA CYS A 43 4.89 25.45 -9.62
C CYS A 43 5.01 25.70 -11.14
N ALA A 44 4.83 24.68 -11.99
CA ALA A 44 4.79 24.87 -13.43
C ALA A 44 3.55 25.66 -13.90
N GLU A 45 2.41 25.45 -13.24
CA GLU A 45 1.13 26.11 -13.51
C GLU A 45 1.03 27.49 -12.80
N HIS A 46 1.63 27.63 -11.60
CA HIS A 46 1.61 28.83 -10.75
C HIS A 46 3.00 29.41 -10.62
N LYS A 47 3.37 30.29 -11.57
CA LYS A 47 4.73 30.84 -11.71
C LYS A 47 5.23 31.67 -10.53
N GLU A 48 4.32 32.14 -9.68
CA GLU A 48 4.63 32.82 -8.41
C GLU A 48 5.06 31.86 -7.31
N SER A 49 4.75 30.56 -7.42
CA SER A 49 5.09 29.55 -6.43
C SER A 49 6.52 29.06 -6.59
N LEU A 50 7.16 28.67 -5.47
CA LEU A 50 8.56 28.31 -5.44
C LEU A 50 8.74 26.88 -4.92
N TYR A 51 9.72 26.16 -5.47
CA TYR A 51 10.06 24.81 -5.03
C TYR A 51 11.54 24.72 -4.67
N PHE A 52 11.80 24.19 -3.45
CA PHE A 52 13.13 23.98 -2.91
C PHE A 52 13.26 22.55 -2.39
N SER A 53 14.37 21.87 -2.69
CA SER A 53 14.62 20.51 -2.25
C SER A 53 15.89 20.41 -1.42
N PHE A 54 15.77 19.86 -0.24
CA PHE A 54 16.91 19.53 0.63
C PHE A 54 17.57 18.19 0.30
N LYS A 55 17.13 17.51 -0.74
CA LYS A 55 17.63 16.17 -1.07
C LYS A 55 19.15 16.18 -1.28
N ASN A 56 19.85 15.38 -0.47
CA ASN A 56 21.32 15.26 -0.51
C ASN A 56 22.11 16.56 -0.26
N LEU A 57 21.48 17.57 0.33
CA LEU A 57 22.12 18.84 0.65
C LEU A 57 22.26 19.00 2.18
N ASP A 58 23.40 19.54 2.59
CA ASP A 58 23.53 20.13 3.92
C ASP A 58 22.69 21.42 4.00
N ILE A 59 22.13 21.75 5.19
CA ILE A 59 21.20 22.88 5.33
C ILE A 59 21.86 24.22 5.00
N ALA A 60 23.09 24.44 5.44
CA ALA A 60 23.82 25.67 5.12
C ALA A 60 24.14 25.79 3.63
N PHE A 61 24.46 24.65 2.99
CA PHE A 61 24.67 24.61 1.56
C PHE A 61 23.38 24.78 0.76
N ALA A 62 22.28 24.20 1.27
CA ALA A 62 20.96 24.34 0.68
C ALA A 62 20.53 25.81 0.58
N LEU A 63 20.78 26.61 1.61
CA LEU A 63 20.50 28.06 1.59
C LEU A 63 21.15 28.74 0.38
N ARG A 64 22.44 28.47 0.13
CA ARG A 64 23.17 29.05 -1.01
C ARG A 64 22.59 28.60 -2.34
N VAL A 65 22.22 27.30 -2.46
CA VAL A 65 21.60 26.74 -3.67
C VAL A 65 20.25 27.41 -3.92
N PHE A 66 19.44 27.61 -2.88
CA PHE A 66 18.12 28.23 -3.00
C PHE A 66 18.20 29.71 -3.38
N CYS A 67 19.11 30.44 -2.75
CA CYS A 67 19.34 31.86 -3.13
C CYS A 67 19.83 32.00 -4.56
N ASN A 68 20.74 31.14 -5.00
CA ASN A 68 21.22 31.15 -6.37
C ASN A 68 20.19 30.72 -7.42
N ALA A 69 19.19 29.92 -7.04
CA ALA A 69 18.09 29.53 -7.94
C ALA A 69 17.13 30.68 -8.26
N HIS A 70 17.00 31.64 -7.33
CA HIS A 70 16.11 32.79 -7.46
C HIS A 70 16.81 34.07 -6.99
N PRO A 71 17.89 34.51 -7.68
CA PRO A 71 18.66 35.68 -7.26
C PRO A 71 17.84 36.95 -7.26
N GLU A 72 16.82 37.07 -8.12
CA GLU A 72 15.89 38.20 -8.18
C GLU A 72 15.08 38.38 -6.87
N ILE A 73 14.97 37.34 -6.04
CA ILE A 73 14.25 37.38 -4.76
C ILE A 73 15.21 37.37 -3.58
N PHE A 74 16.26 36.54 -3.63
CA PHE A 74 17.11 36.17 -2.50
C PHE A 74 18.54 36.67 -2.58
N ASP A 75 18.84 37.66 -3.44
CA ASP A 75 20.18 38.22 -3.56
C ASP A 75 20.68 38.76 -2.20
N GLY A 76 21.93 38.38 -1.85
CA GLY A 76 22.59 38.82 -0.63
C GLY A 76 22.07 38.21 0.68
N CYS A 77 21.32 37.07 0.63
CA CYS A 77 20.95 36.35 1.84
C CYS A 77 22.14 35.57 2.40
N GLU A 78 22.48 35.79 3.67
CA GLU A 78 23.58 35.14 4.38
C GLU A 78 23.09 34.02 5.33
N ASN A 79 21.84 34.08 5.77
CA ASN A 79 21.23 33.17 6.71
C ASN A 79 19.73 32.97 6.45
N TRP A 80 19.10 32.02 7.16
CA TRP A 80 17.68 31.70 6.99
C TRP A 80 16.74 32.84 7.38
N ASN A 81 17.10 33.70 8.32
CA ASN A 81 16.29 34.87 8.66
C ASN A 81 16.23 35.87 7.50
N ASP A 82 17.36 36.11 6.83
CA ASP A 82 17.40 36.97 5.63
C ASP A 82 16.55 36.35 4.51
N PHE A 83 16.68 35.04 4.29
CA PHE A 83 15.89 34.31 3.30
C PHE A 83 14.38 34.48 3.55
N PHE A 84 13.91 34.19 4.77
CA PHE A 84 12.50 34.34 5.11
C PHE A 84 12.03 35.79 5.16
N GLY A 85 12.90 36.74 5.48
CA GLY A 85 12.63 38.17 5.37
C GLY A 85 12.36 38.60 3.92
N ARG A 86 13.17 38.13 2.97
CA ARG A 86 12.95 38.36 1.53
C ARG A 86 11.70 37.66 1.04
N LEU A 87 11.48 36.41 1.48
CA LEU A 87 10.28 35.64 1.13
C LEU A 87 9.00 36.33 1.60
N LYS A 88 8.99 36.93 2.78
CA LYS A 88 7.87 37.75 3.27
C LYS A 88 7.54 38.90 2.35
N ASN A 89 8.54 39.65 1.90
CA ASN A 89 8.35 40.75 0.97
C ASN A 89 7.79 40.28 -0.38
N TYR A 90 8.31 39.18 -0.91
CA TYR A 90 7.80 38.54 -2.12
C TYR A 90 6.36 38.07 -1.94
N GLY A 91 6.07 37.38 -0.84
CA GLY A 91 4.76 36.83 -0.51
C GLY A 91 3.67 37.86 -0.38
N ASN A 92 3.95 39.04 0.16
CA ASN A 92 2.98 40.12 0.32
C ASN A 92 2.43 40.65 -1.01
N THR A 93 3.16 40.43 -2.09
CA THR A 93 2.76 40.88 -3.44
C THR A 93 2.19 39.76 -4.30
N LYS A 94 2.58 38.49 -4.08
CA LYS A 94 2.30 37.36 -4.99
C LYS A 94 1.44 36.26 -4.40
N HIS A 95 1.36 36.15 -3.07
CA HIS A 95 0.63 35.05 -2.37
C HIS A 95 1.03 33.63 -2.81
N PRO A 96 2.32 33.30 -2.84
CA PRO A 96 2.77 32.01 -3.38
C PRO A 96 2.54 30.86 -2.41
N LEU A 97 2.45 29.63 -2.95
CA LEU A 97 2.82 28.44 -2.22
C LEU A 97 4.33 28.21 -2.34
N VAL A 98 4.99 27.96 -1.23
CA VAL A 98 6.43 27.70 -1.22
C VAL A 98 6.69 26.31 -0.69
N PHE A 99 7.19 25.44 -1.55
CA PHE A 99 7.44 24.04 -1.28
C PHE A 99 8.87 23.83 -0.80
N PHE A 100 9.00 23.17 0.36
CA PHE A 100 10.27 22.62 0.86
C PHE A 100 10.19 21.10 0.87
N ASP A 101 10.85 20.45 -0.08
CA ASP A 101 10.86 19.01 -0.21
C ASP A 101 12.03 18.38 0.53
N ASN A 102 11.78 17.21 1.15
CA ASN A 102 12.73 16.53 2.03
C ASN A 102 13.17 17.41 3.23
N ALA A 103 12.25 18.19 3.75
CA ALA A 103 12.48 19.06 4.90
C ALA A 103 12.35 18.33 6.27
N GLY A 104 12.08 17.02 6.29
CA GLY A 104 11.86 16.21 7.50
C GLY A 104 12.99 16.23 8.51
N GLU A 105 12.93 15.36 9.54
CA GLU A 105 13.84 15.32 10.70
C GLU A 105 15.31 15.61 10.35
N ARG A 106 15.69 16.88 10.43
CA ARG A 106 17.08 17.29 10.36
C ARG A 106 17.46 17.85 11.71
N ASN A 107 18.63 17.47 12.20
CA ASN A 107 19.23 18.21 13.32
C ASN A 107 19.38 19.66 12.84
N ASP A 108 18.55 20.54 13.33
CA ASP A 108 18.49 21.95 12.95
C ASP A 108 19.71 22.71 13.51
N LYS A 109 20.89 22.36 13.02
CA LYS A 109 22.14 23.02 13.41
C LYS A 109 22.23 24.45 12.88
N ASP A 110 21.43 24.81 11.87
CA ASP A 110 21.54 26.05 11.12
C ASP A 110 20.30 26.93 11.26
N ASN A 111 19.49 26.73 12.30
CA ASN A 111 18.33 27.55 12.66
C ASN A 111 17.23 27.69 11.58
N PHE A 112 17.12 26.71 10.67
CA PHE A 112 16.08 26.72 9.63
C PHE A 112 14.67 26.74 10.22
N TYR A 113 14.38 25.81 11.14
CA TYR A 113 13.05 25.72 11.74
C TYR A 113 12.76 26.88 12.71
N GLU A 114 13.77 27.41 13.38
CA GLU A 114 13.62 28.61 14.20
C GLU A 114 13.25 29.81 13.32
N ALA A 115 13.99 30.05 12.24
CA ALA A 115 13.70 31.11 11.30
C ALA A 115 12.35 30.94 10.61
N LEU A 116 11.99 29.68 10.25
CA LEU A 116 10.69 29.36 9.70
C LEU A 116 9.56 29.65 10.68
N ASN A 117 9.71 29.26 11.95
CA ASN A 117 8.70 29.54 12.97
C ASN A 117 8.47 31.05 13.16
N ASN A 118 9.55 31.83 13.24
CA ASN A 118 9.48 33.31 13.30
C ASN A 118 8.77 33.89 12.05
N PHE A 119 9.02 33.32 10.88
CA PHE A 119 8.33 33.70 9.66
C PHE A 119 6.83 33.40 9.72
N LEU A 120 6.42 32.22 10.23
CA LEU A 120 5.02 31.83 10.37
C LEU A 120 4.25 32.71 11.36
N GLU A 121 4.92 33.23 12.39
CA GLU A 121 4.34 34.19 13.33
C GLU A 121 4.15 35.59 12.72
N SER A 122 4.86 35.87 11.63
CA SER A 122 4.75 37.15 10.94
C SER A 122 3.47 37.27 10.11
N ASP A 123 3.12 38.50 9.74
CA ASP A 123 2.00 38.78 8.83
C ASP A 123 2.44 38.60 7.36
N SER A 124 2.72 37.37 6.97
CA SER A 124 3.05 36.97 5.60
C SER A 124 1.84 36.30 4.94
N LYS A 125 1.63 36.59 3.66
CA LYS A 125 0.61 35.99 2.82
C LYS A 125 1.12 34.77 2.02
N THR A 126 2.27 34.24 2.41
CA THR A 126 2.86 33.02 1.84
C THR A 126 2.42 31.82 2.63
N THR A 127 1.97 30.79 1.97
CA THR A 127 1.76 29.49 2.59
C THR A 127 2.97 28.58 2.35
N ILE A 128 3.52 28.04 3.43
CA ILE A 128 4.63 27.07 3.38
C ILE A 128 4.09 25.65 3.27
N VAL A 129 4.58 24.90 2.31
CA VAL A 129 4.23 23.49 2.12
C VAL A 129 5.49 22.64 2.32
N LEU A 130 5.53 21.91 3.41
CA LEU A 130 6.63 21.00 3.73
C LEU A 130 6.28 19.62 3.18
N LEU A 131 7.16 19.01 2.38
CA LEU A 131 6.97 17.66 1.86
C LEU A 131 7.91 16.72 2.59
N GLY A 132 7.35 15.65 3.16
CA GLY A 132 8.13 14.68 3.92
C GLY A 132 7.48 13.30 4.01
N ARG A 133 8.07 12.45 4.81
CA ARG A 133 7.54 11.12 5.12
C ARG A 133 6.63 11.20 6.34
N PRO A 134 5.68 10.28 6.54
CA PRO A 134 4.74 10.36 7.68
C PRO A 134 5.38 10.40 9.06
N TRP A 135 6.61 9.88 9.19
CA TRP A 135 7.37 9.88 10.44
C TRP A 135 8.37 11.05 10.59
N GLU A 136 8.39 11.96 9.63
CA GLU A 136 9.28 13.13 9.58
C GLU A 136 8.50 14.42 9.88
N MET A 137 7.60 14.39 10.88
CA MET A 137 6.81 15.56 11.25
C MET A 137 7.74 16.72 11.62
N PRO A 138 7.58 17.88 10.97
CA PRO A 138 8.41 19.06 11.28
C PRO A 138 8.09 19.61 12.67
N PRO A 139 9.09 20.19 13.39
CA PRO A 139 8.91 20.72 14.74
C PRO A 139 8.27 22.13 14.74
N ILE A 140 7.25 22.34 13.90
CA ILE A 140 6.51 23.60 13.79
C ILE A 140 5.00 23.34 13.75
N PRO A 141 4.16 24.30 14.18
CA PRO A 141 2.72 24.18 14.01
C PRO A 141 2.33 24.15 12.53
N CYS A 142 1.74 23.05 12.06
CA CYS A 142 1.25 22.91 10.70
C CYS A 142 0.08 21.93 10.65
N ARG A 143 -0.78 22.09 9.63
CA ARG A 143 -1.78 21.09 9.30
C ARG A 143 -1.11 19.94 8.58
N GLU A 144 -1.41 18.71 8.95
CA GLU A 144 -0.98 17.53 8.20
C GLU A 144 -1.99 17.18 7.10
N LEU A 145 -1.47 16.92 5.90
CA LEU A 145 -2.19 16.37 4.77
C LEU A 145 -1.49 15.06 4.35
N GLU A 146 -2.07 13.92 4.71
CA GLU A 146 -1.51 12.61 4.35
C GLU A 146 -1.91 12.20 2.94
N ILE A 147 -0.92 11.95 2.07
CA ILE A 147 -1.13 11.36 0.76
C ILE A 147 -0.99 9.86 0.87
N ARG A 148 -2.08 9.17 0.56
CA ARG A 148 -2.17 7.72 0.56
C ARG A 148 -2.00 7.16 -0.85
N CYS A 149 -1.54 5.92 -0.92
CA CYS A 149 -1.60 5.16 -2.14
C CYS A 149 -3.06 4.90 -2.53
N PHE A 150 -3.31 4.69 -3.82
CA PHE A 150 -4.66 4.43 -4.31
C PHE A 150 -5.21 3.11 -3.78
N SER A 151 -6.51 3.03 -3.74
CA SER A 151 -7.22 1.78 -3.60
C SER A 151 -7.31 1.05 -4.93
N MET A 152 -7.62 -0.24 -4.90
CA MET A 152 -7.80 -0.99 -6.14
C MET A 152 -8.94 -0.43 -7.02
N PRO A 153 -10.12 -0.06 -6.50
CA PRO A 153 -11.16 0.59 -7.30
C PRO A 153 -10.74 1.94 -7.87
N GLN A 154 -10.09 2.80 -7.09
CA GLN A 154 -9.53 4.06 -7.61
C GLN A 154 -8.52 3.82 -8.72
N LEU A 155 -7.65 2.82 -8.56
CA LEU A 155 -6.70 2.44 -9.59
C LEU A 155 -7.39 1.96 -10.87
N ALA A 156 -8.46 1.15 -10.76
CA ALA A 156 -9.24 0.70 -11.90
C ALA A 156 -9.87 1.87 -12.67
N ASP A 157 -10.45 2.81 -11.94
CA ASP A 157 -11.11 3.99 -12.53
C ASP A 157 -10.08 4.95 -13.15
N ILE A 158 -9.01 5.26 -12.43
CA ILE A 158 -7.95 6.19 -12.86
C ILE A 158 -7.24 5.66 -14.12
N CYS A 159 -6.82 4.40 -14.13
CA CYS A 159 -6.10 3.82 -15.25
C CYS A 159 -7.02 3.24 -16.33
N SER A 160 -8.35 3.34 -16.17
CA SER A 160 -9.36 2.75 -17.06
C SER A 160 -9.10 1.25 -17.33
N LEU A 161 -8.71 0.52 -16.27
CA LEU A 161 -8.35 -0.90 -16.36
C LEU A 161 -9.53 -1.80 -16.01
N PRO A 162 -9.61 -2.99 -16.63
CA PRO A 162 -10.48 -4.06 -16.15
C PRO A 162 -10.15 -4.41 -14.69
N ASP A 163 -11.16 -4.75 -13.89
CA ASP A 163 -11.01 -5.03 -12.45
C ASP A 163 -9.92 -6.05 -12.13
N GLU A 164 -9.81 -7.11 -12.93
CA GLU A 164 -8.77 -8.13 -12.75
C GLU A 164 -7.36 -7.57 -12.99
N THR A 165 -7.19 -6.75 -14.02
CA THR A 165 -5.90 -6.11 -14.32
C THR A 165 -5.54 -5.10 -13.23
N ALA A 166 -6.51 -4.30 -12.78
CA ALA A 166 -6.32 -3.37 -11.68
C ALA A 166 -5.95 -4.09 -10.38
N ALA A 167 -6.59 -5.23 -10.08
CA ALA A 167 -6.24 -6.06 -8.93
C ALA A 167 -4.80 -6.61 -9.02
N LYS A 168 -4.39 -7.10 -10.20
CA LYS A 168 -3.01 -7.55 -10.44
C LYS A 168 -2.01 -6.42 -10.23
N LEU A 169 -2.27 -5.25 -10.82
CA LEU A 169 -1.41 -4.08 -10.68
C LEU A 169 -1.35 -3.58 -9.25
N TYR A 170 -2.49 -3.56 -8.55
CA TYR A 170 -2.58 -3.23 -7.12
C TYR A 170 -1.72 -4.16 -6.27
N CYS A 171 -1.85 -5.48 -6.46
CA CYS A 171 -1.06 -6.47 -5.73
C CYS A 171 0.44 -6.45 -6.10
N LEU A 172 0.79 -6.02 -7.31
CA LEU A 172 2.19 -5.92 -7.75
C LEU A 172 2.89 -4.69 -7.17
N THR A 173 2.21 -3.54 -7.21
CA THR A 173 2.81 -2.22 -6.92
C THR A 173 2.48 -1.68 -5.54
N GLY A 174 1.52 -2.27 -4.82
CA GLY A 174 0.95 -1.68 -3.60
C GLY A 174 0.25 -0.35 -3.87
N ALA A 175 -0.19 -0.14 -5.10
CA ALA A 175 -0.79 1.10 -5.62
C ALA A 175 0.09 2.35 -5.42
N VAL A 176 1.41 2.17 -5.40
CA VAL A 176 2.37 3.29 -5.34
C VAL A 176 2.41 3.99 -6.70
N PRO A 177 2.06 5.29 -6.81
CA PRO A 177 1.97 6.00 -8.09
C PRO A 177 3.21 5.88 -8.97
N ALA A 178 4.40 6.03 -8.41
CA ALA A 178 5.67 5.88 -9.14
C ALA A 178 5.90 4.48 -9.73
N LEU A 179 5.23 3.45 -9.22
CA LEU A 179 5.29 2.10 -9.76
C LEU A 179 4.18 1.83 -10.77
N ILE A 180 3.01 2.44 -10.56
CA ILE A 180 1.88 2.33 -11.49
C ILE A 180 2.24 3.00 -12.82
N SER A 181 2.93 4.15 -12.81
CA SER A 181 3.34 4.87 -14.02
C SER A 181 4.30 4.09 -14.93
N LEU A 182 4.87 2.99 -14.43
CA LEU A 182 5.71 2.10 -15.23
C LEU A 182 4.90 1.08 -16.05
N TYR A 183 3.60 0.93 -15.75
CA TYR A 183 2.77 -0.09 -16.40
C TYR A 183 2.37 0.34 -17.80
N ASP A 184 2.68 -0.50 -18.77
CA ASP A 184 2.32 -0.32 -20.18
C ASP A 184 1.08 -1.13 -20.52
N ASN A 185 -0.02 -0.46 -20.80
CA ASN A 185 -1.30 -1.09 -21.13
C ASN A 185 -1.29 -1.85 -22.48
N GLU A 186 -0.30 -1.60 -23.35
CA GLU A 186 -0.17 -2.25 -24.64
C GLU A 186 0.60 -3.58 -24.55
N GLN A 187 1.29 -3.82 -23.43
CA GLN A 187 2.04 -5.03 -23.19
C GLN A 187 1.26 -6.05 -22.35
N SER A 188 1.67 -7.32 -22.42
CA SER A 188 1.15 -8.34 -21.52
C SER A 188 1.53 -8.03 -20.07
N PHE A 189 0.77 -8.58 -19.10
CA PHE A 189 1.13 -8.45 -17.68
C PHE A 189 2.53 -9.01 -17.38
N GLU A 190 2.85 -10.15 -17.98
CA GLU A 190 4.13 -10.84 -17.85
C GLU A 190 5.30 -10.00 -18.39
N ASP A 191 5.12 -9.33 -19.53
CA ASP A 191 6.13 -8.44 -20.12
C ASP A 191 6.36 -7.21 -19.24
N ASN A 192 5.30 -6.62 -18.70
CA ASN A 192 5.37 -5.56 -17.71
C ASN A 192 6.16 -6.02 -16.47
N VAL A 193 5.88 -7.20 -15.92
CA VAL A 193 6.62 -7.76 -14.79
C VAL A 193 8.10 -7.93 -15.14
N ARG A 194 8.44 -8.42 -16.35
CA ARG A 194 9.86 -8.52 -16.79
C ARG A 194 10.56 -7.18 -16.82
N ALA A 195 9.87 -6.12 -17.28
CA ALA A 195 10.39 -4.77 -17.27
C ALA A 195 10.61 -4.25 -15.83
N PHE A 196 9.69 -4.56 -14.92
CA PHE A 196 9.80 -4.22 -13.51
C PHE A 196 10.97 -4.93 -12.81
N LEU A 197 11.25 -6.17 -13.20
CA LEU A 197 12.31 -7.00 -12.65
C LEU A 197 13.70 -6.68 -13.23
N ARG A 198 13.98 -5.44 -13.57
CA ARG A 198 15.30 -4.96 -13.98
C ARG A 198 15.94 -4.12 -12.89
N THR A 199 17.26 -4.23 -12.71
CA THR A 199 17.97 -3.46 -11.68
C THR A 199 18.00 -1.94 -11.91
N ASP A 200 17.75 -1.51 -13.15
CA ASP A 200 17.60 -0.11 -13.56
C ASP A 200 16.16 0.40 -13.47
N SER A 201 15.17 -0.47 -13.22
CA SER A 201 13.79 -0.08 -13.06
C SER A 201 13.53 0.68 -11.75
N THR A 202 12.54 1.57 -11.75
CA THR A 202 12.07 2.23 -10.52
C THR A 202 11.53 1.21 -9.52
N PHE A 203 10.87 0.14 -9.99
CA PHE A 203 10.38 -0.94 -9.14
C PHE A 203 11.50 -1.58 -8.30
N TYR A 204 12.63 -1.90 -8.92
CA TYR A 204 13.78 -2.47 -8.19
C TYR A 204 14.44 -1.44 -7.28
N ARG A 205 14.72 -0.23 -7.80
CA ARG A 205 15.48 0.81 -7.11
C ARG A 205 14.74 1.42 -5.92
N LEU A 206 13.43 1.54 -5.98
CA LEU A 206 12.66 2.15 -4.90
C LEU A 206 12.83 1.39 -3.57
N ALA A 207 12.83 0.05 -3.59
CA ALA A 207 13.06 -0.74 -2.39
C ALA A 207 14.55 -0.78 -2.02
N ALA A 208 15.44 -1.00 -3.00
CA ALA A 208 16.88 -1.08 -2.77
C ALA A 208 17.44 0.20 -2.14
N ASN A 209 17.04 1.36 -2.65
CA ASN A 209 17.53 2.66 -2.18
C ASN A 209 16.93 3.07 -0.84
N ARG A 210 15.66 2.69 -0.59
CA ARG A 210 14.94 3.10 0.63
C ARG A 210 15.69 2.74 1.91
N MET A 211 16.34 1.58 1.95
CA MET A 211 17.09 1.12 3.12
C MET A 211 18.39 1.90 3.29
N ASN A 212 19.10 2.13 2.19
CA ASN A 212 20.37 2.87 2.19
C ASN A 212 20.18 4.35 2.56
N GLU A 213 19.04 4.95 2.16
CA GLU A 213 18.69 6.33 2.51
C GLU A 213 18.24 6.47 3.96
N SER A 214 17.65 5.43 4.55
CA SER A 214 17.07 5.49 5.89
C SER A 214 17.99 5.05 7.01
N PHE A 215 18.99 4.19 6.73
CA PHE A 215 19.79 3.54 7.76
C PHE A 215 21.28 3.50 7.43
N ARG A 216 22.13 3.73 8.46
CA ARG A 216 23.60 3.61 8.33
C ARG A 216 24.06 2.15 8.15
N THR A 217 23.34 1.19 8.70
CA THR A 217 23.61 -0.26 8.64
C THR A 217 22.38 -1.00 8.15
N PRO A 218 22.05 -0.89 6.85
CA PRO A 218 20.82 -1.43 6.29
C PRO A 218 20.75 -2.97 6.33
N GLU A 219 21.88 -3.66 6.42
CA GLU A 219 21.96 -5.12 6.36
C GLU A 219 21.16 -5.80 7.49
N SER A 220 21.24 -5.26 8.70
CA SER A 220 20.49 -5.80 9.84
C SER A 220 18.98 -5.65 9.66
N TYR A 221 18.52 -4.53 9.12
CA TYR A 221 17.12 -4.27 8.82
C TYR A 221 16.62 -5.11 7.66
N ASN A 222 17.44 -5.24 6.59
CA ASN A 222 17.17 -6.13 5.46
C ASN A 222 16.97 -7.59 5.92
N THR A 223 17.78 -8.07 6.86
CA THR A 223 17.64 -9.42 7.42
C THR A 223 16.28 -9.62 8.09
N LEU A 224 15.80 -8.62 8.85
CA LEU A 224 14.49 -8.71 9.52
C LEU A 224 13.33 -8.66 8.53
N LEU A 225 13.40 -7.76 7.53
CA LEU A 225 12.38 -7.66 6.49
C LEU A 225 12.34 -8.91 5.62
N PHE A 226 13.51 -9.50 5.32
CA PHE A 226 13.59 -10.78 4.62
C PHE A 226 12.94 -11.92 5.42
N ALA A 227 13.19 -11.99 6.73
CA ALA A 227 12.54 -12.94 7.59
C ALA A 227 11.02 -12.80 7.55
N MET A 228 10.50 -11.57 7.72
CA MET A 228 9.07 -11.28 7.70
C MET A 228 8.43 -11.62 6.35
N ALA A 229 9.08 -11.27 5.24
CA ALA A 229 8.61 -11.58 3.89
C ALA A 229 8.55 -13.10 3.62
N ASN A 230 9.35 -13.91 4.34
CA ASN A 230 9.34 -15.35 4.25
C ASN A 230 8.48 -16.03 5.34
N GLY A 231 7.58 -15.28 6.00
CA GLY A 231 6.57 -15.82 6.91
C GLY A 231 6.99 -15.93 8.38
N TYR A 232 8.23 -15.59 8.75
CA TYR A 232 8.67 -15.50 10.14
C TYR A 232 8.20 -14.17 10.73
N ASN A 233 6.99 -14.15 11.28
CA ASN A 233 6.31 -12.90 11.62
C ASN A 233 6.11 -12.64 13.11
N ARG A 234 6.50 -13.58 13.99
CA ARG A 234 6.55 -13.39 15.44
C ARG A 234 7.97 -13.05 15.88
N ILE A 235 8.13 -12.19 16.87
CA ILE A 235 9.45 -11.73 17.32
C ILE A 235 10.42 -12.90 17.66
N GLY A 236 9.90 -13.97 18.22
CA GLY A 236 10.70 -15.17 18.51
C GLY A 236 11.16 -15.94 17.28
N GLU A 237 10.33 -16.00 16.25
CA GLU A 237 10.63 -16.63 14.96
C GLU A 237 11.64 -15.79 14.19
N ILE A 238 11.43 -14.46 14.13
CA ILE A 238 12.34 -13.52 13.51
C ILE A 238 13.73 -13.58 14.16
N ALA A 239 13.78 -13.61 15.50
CA ALA A 239 15.03 -13.72 16.25
C ALA A 239 15.76 -15.03 15.94
N LYS A 240 15.03 -16.15 15.93
CA LYS A 240 15.59 -17.48 15.60
C LYS A 240 16.12 -17.53 14.16
N PHE A 241 15.37 -16.99 13.20
CA PHE A 241 15.76 -16.97 11.79
C PHE A 241 16.96 -16.07 11.54
N SER A 242 16.95 -14.85 12.09
CA SER A 242 18.02 -13.85 11.89
C SER A 242 19.29 -14.12 12.67
N GLY A 243 19.22 -14.97 13.71
CA GLY A 243 20.32 -15.16 14.65
C GLY A 243 20.53 -13.97 15.62
N PHE A 244 19.64 -12.98 15.60
CA PHE A 244 19.76 -11.83 16.49
C PHE A 244 19.09 -12.05 17.84
N PRO A 245 19.63 -11.48 18.94
CA PRO A 245 18.94 -11.48 20.22
C PRO A 245 17.55 -10.79 20.12
N LYS A 246 16.55 -11.28 20.89
CA LYS A 246 15.18 -10.73 20.85
C LYS A 246 15.11 -9.24 21.11
N ASN A 247 15.91 -8.72 22.06
CA ASN A 247 15.97 -7.29 22.37
C ASN A 247 16.49 -6.45 21.18
N LYS A 248 17.45 -6.97 20.41
CA LYS A 248 17.92 -6.33 19.18
C LYS A 248 16.81 -6.33 18.12
N CYS A 249 16.12 -7.45 17.94
CA CYS A 249 14.99 -7.55 17.02
C CYS A 249 13.89 -6.55 17.39
N ASP A 250 13.50 -6.48 18.67
CA ASP A 250 12.47 -5.55 19.14
C ASP A 250 12.82 -4.08 18.84
N LYS A 251 14.04 -3.68 19.14
CA LYS A 251 14.53 -2.33 18.84
C LYS A 251 14.46 -2.01 17.34
N TYR A 252 14.95 -2.93 16.51
CA TYR A 252 15.01 -2.71 15.06
C TYR A 252 13.62 -2.76 14.41
N ILE A 253 12.72 -3.63 14.91
CA ILE A 253 11.34 -3.68 14.45
C ILE A 253 10.60 -2.37 14.80
N LYS A 254 10.80 -1.81 15.99
CA LYS A 254 10.24 -0.49 16.35
C LYS A 254 10.68 0.58 15.37
N THR A 255 11.97 0.65 15.08
CA THR A 255 12.50 1.60 14.09
C THR A 255 11.92 1.35 12.69
N LEU A 256 11.77 0.10 12.25
CA LEU A 256 11.11 -0.21 10.97
C LEU A 256 9.64 0.23 10.94
N ILE A 257 8.93 0.14 12.07
CA ILE A 257 7.55 0.63 12.19
C ILE A 257 7.51 2.15 12.12
N GLU A 258 8.39 2.84 12.85
CA GLU A 258 8.53 4.30 12.81
C GLU A 258 8.80 4.80 11.38
N HIS A 259 9.59 4.06 10.60
CA HIS A 259 9.87 4.38 9.20
C HIS A 259 8.81 3.85 8.21
N GLY A 260 7.68 3.34 8.68
CA GLY A 260 6.60 2.83 7.84
C GLY A 260 7.00 1.67 6.92
N LEU A 261 7.97 0.84 7.34
CA LEU A 261 8.44 -0.33 6.59
C LEU A 261 7.84 -1.64 7.12
N VAL A 262 7.36 -1.61 8.36
CA VAL A 262 6.73 -2.74 9.04
C VAL A 262 5.43 -2.28 9.70
N ILE A 263 4.43 -3.12 9.65
CA ILE A 263 3.16 -2.96 10.35
C ILE A 263 2.96 -4.04 11.39
N LYS A 264 2.13 -3.74 12.39
CA LYS A 264 1.64 -4.69 13.36
C LYS A 264 0.27 -5.20 12.90
N ALA A 265 0.09 -6.50 12.91
CA ALA A 265 -1.20 -7.13 12.65
C ALA A 265 -1.59 -8.05 13.82
N PRO A 266 -2.88 -8.24 14.07
CA PRO A 266 -3.34 -9.26 15.03
C PRO A 266 -2.98 -10.64 14.50
N GLY A 267 -2.41 -11.46 15.36
CA GLY A 267 -2.13 -12.85 15.07
C GLY A 267 -3.05 -13.79 15.86
N GLU A 268 -2.97 -15.06 15.57
CA GLU A 268 -3.72 -16.09 16.31
C GLU A 268 -3.36 -16.09 17.80
N ASN A 269 -4.32 -16.40 18.65
CA ASN A 269 -4.16 -16.47 20.11
C ASN A 269 -3.66 -15.15 20.76
N GLY A 270 -4.01 -13.98 20.19
CA GLY A 270 -3.66 -12.68 20.74
C GLY A 270 -2.18 -12.27 20.57
N HIS A 271 -1.40 -13.03 19.81
CA HIS A 271 -0.02 -12.68 19.51
C HIS A 271 0.04 -11.60 18.41
N THR A 272 0.99 -10.68 18.53
CA THR A 272 1.26 -9.68 17.48
C THR A 272 2.10 -10.30 16.36
N LYS A 273 1.69 -10.11 15.12
CA LYS A 273 2.48 -10.37 13.90
C LYS A 273 3.13 -9.09 13.40
N TYR A 274 4.32 -9.20 12.84
CA TYR A 274 5.06 -8.11 12.19
C TYR A 274 5.22 -8.44 10.71
N LEU A 275 4.78 -7.54 9.84
CA LEU A 275 4.70 -7.75 8.40
C LEU A 275 5.34 -6.58 7.65
N PRO A 276 5.95 -6.77 6.47
CA PRO A 276 6.31 -5.67 5.60
C PRO A 276 5.09 -4.78 5.33
N ALA A 277 5.28 -3.47 5.30
CA ALA A 277 4.19 -2.49 5.28
C ALA A 277 3.34 -2.52 4.00
N ASN A 278 3.82 -3.12 2.91
CA ASN A 278 3.05 -3.30 1.69
C ASN A 278 3.49 -4.55 0.89
N VAL A 279 2.64 -4.97 -0.02
CA VAL A 279 2.83 -6.15 -0.88
C VAL A 279 4.07 -6.06 -1.77
N TYR A 280 4.34 -4.87 -2.30
CA TYR A 280 5.51 -4.62 -3.12
C TYR A 280 6.82 -4.92 -2.37
N LEU A 281 6.95 -4.45 -1.13
CA LEU A 281 8.12 -4.76 -0.29
C LEU A 281 8.23 -6.26 -0.01
N THR A 282 7.11 -6.94 0.24
CA THR A 282 7.09 -8.38 0.44
C THR A 282 7.65 -9.12 -0.78
N LEU A 283 7.17 -8.80 -1.99
CA LEU A 283 7.69 -9.39 -3.22
C LEU A 283 9.17 -9.13 -3.41
N TRP A 284 9.58 -7.89 -3.20
CA TRP A 284 10.97 -7.50 -3.38
C TRP A 284 11.90 -8.25 -2.44
N TYR A 285 11.58 -8.28 -1.14
CA TYR A 285 12.40 -8.99 -0.14
C TYR A 285 12.39 -10.50 -0.37
N LYS A 286 11.26 -11.09 -0.70
CA LYS A 286 11.14 -12.53 -0.89
C LYS A 286 11.82 -13.04 -2.16
N CYS A 287 11.77 -12.27 -3.24
CA CYS A 287 12.20 -12.72 -4.56
C CYS A 287 13.49 -12.07 -5.07
N LEU A 288 13.75 -10.82 -4.72
CA LEU A 288 14.79 -10.03 -5.37
C LEU A 288 16.02 -9.70 -4.48
N LEU A 289 15.85 -9.61 -3.15
CA LEU A 289 16.95 -9.23 -2.25
C LEU A 289 18.22 -10.08 -2.46
N THR A 290 18.03 -11.38 -2.66
CA THR A 290 19.15 -12.35 -2.80
C THR A 290 19.35 -12.80 -4.24
N ALA A 291 18.60 -12.25 -5.19
CA ALA A 291 18.71 -12.60 -6.60
C ALA A 291 19.95 -11.96 -7.23
N VAL A 292 20.65 -12.72 -8.05
CA VAL A 292 21.82 -12.23 -8.79
C VAL A 292 21.39 -11.82 -10.19
N PRO A 293 21.53 -10.54 -10.56
CA PRO A 293 21.18 -10.09 -11.89
C PRO A 293 22.23 -10.53 -12.93
N ASN A 294 21.77 -10.64 -14.18
CA ASN A 294 22.63 -10.77 -15.35
C ASN A 294 23.43 -9.47 -15.60
N PRO A 295 24.52 -9.50 -16.37
CA PRO A 295 25.31 -8.30 -16.70
C PRO A 295 24.52 -7.14 -17.33
N ASN A 296 23.41 -7.45 -18.03
CA ASN A 296 22.51 -6.45 -18.63
C ASN A 296 21.44 -5.91 -17.66
N GLY A 297 21.51 -6.25 -16.37
CA GLY A 297 20.58 -5.83 -15.35
C GLY A 297 19.24 -6.57 -15.30
N SER A 298 19.01 -7.56 -16.18
CA SER A 298 17.82 -8.44 -16.10
C SER A 298 18.05 -9.58 -15.10
N PHE A 299 16.97 -10.30 -14.76
CA PHE A 299 17.05 -11.54 -13.98
C PHE A 299 16.75 -12.75 -14.86
N GLY A 300 17.24 -13.93 -14.45
CA GLY A 300 16.99 -15.19 -15.15
C GLY A 300 15.54 -15.67 -15.04
N GLU A 301 15.16 -16.62 -15.89
CA GLU A 301 13.80 -17.21 -15.91
C GLU A 301 13.42 -17.89 -14.58
N ASP A 302 14.37 -18.42 -13.85
CA ASP A 302 14.17 -19.01 -12.54
C ASP A 302 13.66 -17.97 -11.52
N ILE A 303 14.24 -16.75 -11.52
CA ILE A 303 13.80 -15.64 -10.68
C ILE A 303 12.43 -15.14 -11.11
N PHE A 304 12.21 -14.96 -12.43
CA PHE A 304 10.91 -14.58 -12.95
C PHE A 304 9.80 -15.58 -12.56
N ASN A 305 10.05 -16.87 -12.75
CA ASN A 305 9.08 -17.91 -12.42
C ASN A 305 8.79 -17.97 -10.91
N ARG A 306 9.82 -17.85 -10.06
CA ARG A 306 9.66 -17.75 -8.60
C ARG A 306 8.83 -16.53 -8.21
N PHE A 307 9.10 -15.39 -8.85
CA PHE A 307 8.35 -14.16 -8.60
C PHE A 307 6.88 -14.32 -8.98
N MET A 308 6.58 -14.84 -10.18
CA MET A 308 5.21 -15.07 -10.65
C MET A 308 4.48 -16.11 -9.80
N GLN A 309 5.17 -17.16 -9.36
CA GLN A 309 4.59 -18.16 -8.44
C GLN A 309 4.23 -17.52 -7.10
N THR A 310 5.12 -16.73 -6.50
CA THR A 310 4.85 -16.02 -5.25
C THR A 310 3.70 -15.02 -5.44
N PHE A 311 3.72 -14.26 -6.53
CA PHE A 311 2.68 -13.31 -6.86
C PHE A 311 1.29 -13.97 -6.97
N ASN A 312 1.16 -15.04 -7.77
CA ASN A 312 -0.13 -15.69 -8.01
C ASN A 312 -0.62 -16.50 -6.81
N ASN A 313 0.25 -17.31 -6.20
CA ASN A 313 -0.18 -18.28 -5.19
C ASN A 313 -0.24 -17.70 -3.77
N GLU A 314 0.43 -16.59 -3.53
CA GLU A 314 0.42 -15.97 -2.21
C GLU A 314 -0.33 -14.65 -2.24
N LEU A 315 0.12 -13.67 -3.05
CA LEU A 315 -0.44 -12.32 -3.00
C LEU A 315 -1.84 -12.24 -3.62
N MET A 316 -2.00 -12.72 -4.85
CA MET A 316 -3.31 -12.69 -5.51
C MET A 316 -4.31 -13.61 -4.78
N ALA A 317 -3.88 -14.79 -4.37
CA ALA A 317 -4.74 -15.69 -3.62
C ALA A 317 -5.19 -15.08 -2.28
N TYR A 318 -4.29 -14.38 -1.60
CA TYR A 318 -4.62 -13.66 -0.37
C TYR A 318 -5.57 -12.48 -0.61
N PHE A 319 -5.31 -11.66 -1.63
CA PHE A 319 -6.19 -10.56 -2.01
C PHE A 319 -7.61 -11.04 -2.33
N TYR A 320 -7.72 -12.12 -3.08
CA TYR A 320 -9.02 -12.72 -3.39
C TYR A 320 -9.69 -13.34 -2.17
N LYS A 321 -8.90 -13.89 -1.25
CA LYS A 321 -9.44 -14.36 0.03
C LYS A 321 -10.07 -13.22 0.84
N ASP A 322 -9.39 -12.09 0.92
CA ASP A 322 -9.90 -10.88 1.60
C ASP A 322 -11.21 -10.41 0.95
N MET A 323 -11.31 -10.43 -0.38
CA MET A 323 -12.55 -10.14 -1.10
C MET A 323 -13.66 -11.15 -0.79
N CYS A 324 -13.34 -12.43 -0.62
CA CYS A 324 -14.32 -13.46 -0.24
C CYS A 324 -14.82 -13.25 1.19
N ASP A 325 -13.92 -12.99 2.13
CA ASP A 325 -14.25 -12.67 3.53
C ASP A 325 -15.16 -11.43 3.58
N TYR A 326 -14.82 -10.40 2.81
CA TYR A 326 -15.61 -9.18 2.73
C TYR A 326 -17.00 -9.43 2.11
N TRP A 327 -17.07 -10.18 1.00
CA TRP A 327 -18.36 -10.54 0.39
C TRP A 327 -19.24 -11.29 1.38
N LEU A 328 -18.67 -12.21 2.13
CA LEU A 328 -19.37 -12.98 3.13
C LEU A 328 -19.90 -12.08 4.26
N GLU A 329 -19.09 -11.18 4.78
CA GLU A 329 -19.51 -10.21 5.81
C GLU A 329 -20.73 -9.40 5.38
N GLU A 330 -20.76 -8.91 4.14
CA GLU A 330 -21.85 -8.09 3.63
C GLU A 330 -23.12 -8.89 3.31
N ASN A 331 -23.00 -10.17 2.98
CA ASN A 331 -24.12 -10.96 2.45
C ASN A 331 -24.57 -12.12 3.34
N ILE A 332 -23.83 -12.51 4.36
CA ILE A 332 -24.14 -13.70 5.19
C ILE A 332 -25.50 -13.62 5.87
N ASN A 333 -25.91 -12.43 6.30
CA ASN A 333 -27.20 -12.22 6.95
C ASN A 333 -28.40 -12.18 5.99
N SER A 334 -28.14 -12.16 4.68
CA SER A 334 -29.19 -12.36 3.66
C SER A 334 -29.34 -13.82 3.25
N ILE A 335 -28.35 -14.64 3.56
CA ILE A 335 -28.31 -16.08 3.26
C ILE A 335 -28.80 -16.88 4.48
N SER A 336 -28.31 -16.54 5.66
CA SER A 336 -28.66 -17.23 6.90
C SER A 336 -30.01 -16.78 7.44
N THR A 337 -30.80 -17.73 7.97
CA THR A 337 -32.05 -17.44 8.69
C THR A 337 -31.80 -16.84 10.07
N GLU A 338 -30.60 -16.93 10.60
CA GLU A 338 -30.19 -16.39 11.89
C GLU A 338 -29.14 -15.30 11.72
N TYR A 339 -29.20 -14.26 12.55
CA TYR A 339 -28.18 -13.21 12.56
C TYR A 339 -26.80 -13.76 12.94
N ILE A 340 -25.83 -13.55 12.08
CA ILE A 340 -24.42 -13.91 12.28
C ILE A 340 -23.60 -12.61 12.42
N ASP A 341 -23.01 -12.43 13.60
CA ASP A 341 -22.05 -11.35 13.84
C ASP A 341 -20.68 -11.81 13.35
N THR A 342 -20.32 -11.41 12.15
CA THR A 342 -19.05 -11.78 11.52
C THR A 342 -17.83 -11.18 12.22
N LYS A 343 -18.00 -10.03 12.90
CA LYS A 343 -16.89 -9.35 13.59
C LYS A 343 -16.46 -10.05 14.89
N ASN A 344 -17.42 -10.69 15.57
CA ASN A 344 -17.21 -11.42 16.82
C ASN A 344 -17.23 -12.94 16.63
N SER A 345 -17.57 -13.43 15.44
CA SER A 345 -17.50 -14.85 15.11
C SER A 345 -16.05 -15.19 14.75
N SER A 346 -15.47 -16.14 15.44
CA SER A 346 -14.15 -16.66 15.10
C SER A 346 -14.21 -17.33 13.72
N TYR A 347 -13.58 -16.71 12.73
CA TYR A 347 -13.34 -17.32 11.42
C TYR A 347 -12.39 -18.51 11.59
N HIS A 348 -12.90 -19.71 11.50
CA HIS A 348 -12.08 -20.91 11.62
C HIS A 348 -12.14 -21.71 10.34
N LYS A 349 -10.97 -22.10 9.84
CA LYS A 349 -10.91 -23.20 8.87
C LYS A 349 -11.45 -24.45 9.54
N VAL A 350 -12.51 -25.00 8.97
CA VAL A 350 -13.17 -26.20 9.47
C VAL A 350 -13.04 -27.31 8.45
N LYS A 351 -12.52 -28.45 8.86
CA LYS A 351 -12.48 -29.64 8.03
C LYS A 351 -13.73 -30.48 8.28
N VAL A 352 -14.55 -30.65 7.25
CA VAL A 352 -15.73 -31.53 7.27
C VAL A 352 -15.55 -32.62 6.21
N GLY A 353 -15.40 -33.85 6.61
CA GLY A 353 -15.02 -34.95 5.72
C GLY A 353 -13.65 -34.71 5.08
N ASN A 354 -13.62 -34.65 3.73
CA ASN A 354 -12.41 -34.41 2.96
C ASN A 354 -12.29 -32.95 2.48
N VAL A 355 -13.26 -32.08 2.84
CA VAL A 355 -13.26 -30.67 2.43
C VAL A 355 -12.85 -29.80 3.60
N THR A 356 -11.96 -28.85 3.34
CA THR A 356 -11.64 -27.78 4.28
C THR A 356 -12.38 -26.53 3.83
N PHE A 357 -13.29 -26.03 4.65
CA PHE A 357 -13.98 -24.78 4.46
C PHE A 357 -13.15 -23.64 5.09
N ASP A 358 -13.08 -22.52 4.42
CA ASP A 358 -12.32 -21.35 4.88
C ASP A 358 -13.06 -20.58 5.98
N PHE A 359 -14.38 -20.70 6.00
CA PHE A 359 -15.24 -20.17 7.05
C PHE A 359 -16.32 -21.20 7.41
N ALA A 360 -16.64 -21.26 8.70
CA ALA A 360 -17.82 -21.98 9.18
C ALA A 360 -18.42 -21.26 10.39
N CYS A 361 -19.74 -21.11 10.40
CA CYS A 361 -20.50 -20.68 11.54
C CYS A 361 -21.57 -21.76 11.85
N GLU A 362 -21.40 -22.45 12.97
CA GLU A 362 -22.27 -23.55 13.38
C GLU A 362 -23.22 -23.10 14.49
N LYS A 363 -24.37 -22.54 14.11
CA LYS A 363 -25.51 -22.24 14.98
C LYS A 363 -26.63 -23.30 14.77
N LYS A 364 -27.88 -22.94 14.85
CA LYS A 364 -29.00 -23.84 14.49
C LYS A 364 -28.95 -24.22 13.03
N GLN A 365 -28.73 -23.23 12.14
CA GLN A 365 -28.37 -23.44 10.75
C GLN A 365 -26.87 -23.19 10.61
N ALA A 366 -26.11 -24.08 10.00
CA ALA A 366 -24.71 -23.85 9.75
C ALA A 366 -24.49 -23.22 8.38
N VAL A 367 -23.57 -22.25 8.33
CA VAL A 367 -23.07 -21.65 7.08
C VAL A 367 -21.63 -22.07 6.89
N TYR A 368 -21.33 -22.63 5.74
CA TYR A 368 -19.98 -23.05 5.33
C TYR A 368 -19.55 -22.31 4.08
N ALA A 369 -18.37 -21.65 4.09
CA ALA A 369 -17.84 -21.01 2.91
C ALA A 369 -16.54 -21.69 2.45
N TYR A 370 -16.47 -21.98 1.15
CA TYR A 370 -15.31 -22.53 0.46
C TYR A 370 -14.75 -21.49 -0.50
N TYR A 371 -13.44 -21.25 -0.45
CA TYR A 371 -12.77 -20.24 -1.27
C TYR A 371 -11.81 -20.88 -2.27
N ASP A 372 -12.10 -20.70 -3.56
CA ASP A 372 -11.22 -21.04 -4.69
C ASP A 372 -10.55 -19.74 -5.19
N THR A 373 -9.52 -19.31 -4.48
CA THR A 373 -8.85 -18.01 -4.67
C THR A 373 -7.52 -18.09 -5.43
N THR A 374 -7.03 -19.29 -5.73
CA THR A 374 -5.79 -19.44 -6.49
C THR A 374 -6.08 -19.27 -7.98
N PRO A 375 -5.47 -18.30 -8.67
CA PRO A 375 -5.63 -18.14 -10.12
C PRO A 375 -5.26 -19.42 -10.88
N GLY A 376 -6.12 -19.84 -11.82
CA GLY A 376 -5.95 -21.09 -12.55
C GLY A 376 -6.48 -22.33 -11.84
N GLY A 377 -7.04 -22.21 -10.65
CA GLY A 377 -7.80 -23.24 -9.95
C GLY A 377 -9.01 -23.72 -10.75
N LYS A 378 -9.56 -24.86 -10.39
CA LYS A 378 -10.72 -25.45 -11.08
C LYS A 378 -11.71 -26.04 -10.09
N LEU A 379 -12.93 -25.55 -10.12
CA LEU A 379 -14.04 -26.24 -9.50
C LEU A 379 -14.34 -27.54 -10.28
N THR A 380 -14.29 -28.66 -9.62
CA THR A 380 -14.49 -29.98 -10.25
C THR A 380 -15.74 -30.66 -9.70
N GLN A 381 -16.36 -31.52 -10.49
CA GLN A 381 -17.49 -32.35 -10.02
C GLN A 381 -17.09 -33.23 -8.82
N LYS A 382 -15.81 -33.60 -8.70
CA LYS A 382 -15.31 -34.33 -7.54
C LYS A 382 -15.42 -33.48 -6.29
N LEU A 383 -14.97 -32.20 -6.35
CA LEU A 383 -15.11 -31.25 -5.25
C LEU A 383 -16.57 -31.07 -4.86
N TRP A 384 -17.47 -30.91 -5.86
CA TRP A 384 -18.91 -30.81 -5.59
C TRP A 384 -19.42 -32.01 -4.80
N LYS A 385 -19.12 -33.23 -5.26
CA LYS A 385 -19.53 -34.45 -4.56
C LYS A 385 -18.93 -34.54 -3.15
N GLU A 386 -17.72 -34.05 -2.94
CA GLU A 386 -17.10 -33.97 -1.63
C GLU A 386 -17.84 -32.97 -0.73
N ILE A 387 -18.24 -31.81 -1.24
CA ILE A 387 -19.06 -30.83 -0.52
C ILE A 387 -20.41 -31.45 -0.17
N GLU A 388 -21.12 -32.04 -1.15
CA GLU A 388 -22.42 -32.68 -0.94
C GLU A 388 -22.36 -33.82 0.10
N ASN A 389 -21.27 -34.60 0.12
CA ASN A 389 -21.06 -35.71 1.06
C ASN A 389 -20.42 -35.28 2.40
N SER A 390 -20.02 -34.03 2.54
CA SER A 390 -19.29 -33.54 3.72
C SER A 390 -20.17 -33.38 4.97
N THR A 391 -21.48 -33.63 4.84
CA THR A 391 -22.44 -33.46 5.90
C THR A 391 -22.33 -34.54 6.95
N THR A 392 -22.47 -34.17 8.22
CA THR A 392 -22.56 -35.11 9.34
C THR A 392 -24.00 -35.62 9.49
N LYS A 393 -24.16 -36.82 10.14
CA LYS A 393 -25.49 -37.35 10.48
C LYS A 393 -26.35 -36.39 11.33
N LYS A 394 -25.71 -35.46 12.04
CA LYS A 394 -26.39 -34.48 12.90
C LYS A 394 -26.90 -33.26 12.14
N ARG A 395 -26.32 -32.95 10.96
CA ARG A 395 -26.70 -31.80 10.13
C ARG A 395 -26.67 -32.21 8.66
N PRO A 396 -27.82 -32.61 8.11
CA PRO A 396 -27.94 -32.96 6.70
C PRO A 396 -27.54 -31.81 5.78
N PHE A 397 -27.06 -32.14 4.59
CA PHE A 397 -26.64 -31.16 3.58
C PHE A 397 -27.69 -30.07 3.31
N TYR A 398 -28.95 -30.45 3.19
CA TYR A 398 -30.06 -29.53 2.88
C TYR A 398 -30.48 -28.60 4.04
N GLU A 399 -29.95 -28.82 5.25
CA GLU A 399 -30.23 -27.97 6.43
C GLU A 399 -29.14 -26.87 6.63
N ASN A 400 -28.07 -26.88 5.83
CA ASN A 400 -26.97 -25.93 5.94
C ASN A 400 -26.91 -25.05 4.70
N GLU A 401 -26.31 -23.88 4.82
CA GLU A 401 -25.99 -23.01 3.70
C GLU A 401 -24.54 -23.18 3.27
N TYR A 402 -24.29 -23.22 1.97
CA TYR A 402 -22.98 -23.35 1.40
C TYR A 402 -22.70 -22.17 0.46
N VAL A 403 -21.59 -21.48 0.69
CA VAL A 403 -21.10 -20.38 -0.14
C VAL A 403 -19.81 -20.83 -0.84
N ILE A 404 -19.79 -20.82 -2.16
CA ILE A 404 -18.62 -21.18 -2.97
C ILE A 404 -18.14 -19.93 -3.67
N CYS A 405 -17.12 -19.28 -3.12
CA CYS A 405 -16.48 -18.13 -3.75
C CYS A 405 -15.39 -18.61 -4.70
N THR A 406 -15.37 -18.14 -5.94
CA THR A 406 -14.33 -18.48 -6.90
C THR A 406 -13.92 -17.29 -7.76
N VAL A 407 -12.62 -17.15 -7.97
CA VAL A 407 -12.02 -16.18 -8.91
C VAL A 407 -11.78 -16.79 -10.29
N ASN A 408 -12.03 -18.08 -10.42
CA ASN A 408 -11.86 -18.83 -11.65
C ASN A 408 -13.19 -18.94 -12.41
N ARG A 409 -13.11 -19.36 -13.67
CA ARG A 409 -14.31 -19.60 -14.47
C ARG A 409 -15.16 -20.71 -13.81
N VAL A 410 -16.41 -20.40 -13.52
CA VAL A 410 -17.38 -21.37 -13.02
C VAL A 410 -17.85 -22.26 -14.16
N PRO A 411 -17.69 -23.59 -14.10
CA PRO A 411 -18.23 -24.49 -15.10
C PRO A 411 -19.77 -24.46 -15.13
N ASP A 412 -20.37 -24.61 -16.32
CA ASP A 412 -21.83 -24.60 -16.49
C ASP A 412 -22.54 -25.67 -15.63
N SER A 413 -21.87 -26.81 -15.42
CA SER A 413 -22.35 -27.87 -14.51
C SER A 413 -22.53 -27.39 -13.07
N PHE A 414 -21.68 -26.49 -12.58
CA PHE A 414 -21.83 -25.90 -11.24
C PHE A 414 -23.01 -24.95 -11.15
N TRP A 415 -23.23 -24.12 -12.19
CA TRP A 415 -24.42 -23.28 -12.24
C TRP A 415 -25.70 -24.11 -12.30
N THR A 416 -25.70 -25.24 -13.00
CA THR A 416 -26.83 -26.16 -13.04
C THR A 416 -27.08 -26.80 -11.67
N LEU A 417 -26.00 -27.17 -10.97
CA LEU A 417 -26.12 -27.75 -9.63
C LEU A 417 -26.58 -26.72 -8.60
N SER A 418 -26.07 -25.48 -8.63
CA SER A 418 -26.53 -24.44 -7.71
C SER A 418 -28.00 -24.08 -7.89
N LYS A 419 -28.52 -24.13 -9.11
CA LYS A 419 -29.95 -23.94 -9.37
C LYS A 419 -30.84 -25.08 -8.84
N ARG A 420 -30.26 -26.25 -8.65
CA ARG A 420 -30.95 -27.43 -8.10
C ARG A 420 -31.05 -27.41 -6.59
N TYR A 421 -30.11 -26.72 -5.94
CA TYR A 421 -30.00 -26.68 -4.49
C TYR A 421 -30.05 -25.23 -4.02
N ASP A 422 -31.19 -24.80 -3.47
CA ASP A 422 -31.42 -23.42 -3.02
C ASP A 422 -30.48 -22.96 -1.92
N ASN A 423 -29.89 -23.91 -1.19
CA ASN A 423 -28.93 -23.70 -0.12
C ASN A 423 -27.46 -23.62 -0.60
N VAL A 424 -27.22 -23.53 -1.90
CA VAL A 424 -25.86 -23.42 -2.46
C VAL A 424 -25.70 -22.15 -3.29
N HIS A 425 -24.85 -21.26 -2.80
CA HIS A 425 -24.59 -19.94 -3.36
C HIS A 425 -23.23 -19.94 -4.05
N ILE A 426 -23.19 -19.70 -5.37
CA ILE A 426 -21.94 -19.53 -6.11
C ILE A 426 -21.67 -18.05 -6.32
N VAL A 427 -20.54 -17.61 -5.81
CA VAL A 427 -20.06 -16.22 -5.88
C VAL A 427 -18.89 -16.16 -6.87
N SER A 428 -19.15 -15.60 -8.03
CA SER A 428 -18.12 -15.44 -9.07
C SER A 428 -17.22 -14.24 -8.80
N GLN A 429 -16.06 -14.21 -9.44
CA GLN A 429 -15.12 -13.10 -9.41
C GLN A 429 -15.80 -11.74 -9.66
N LYS A 430 -16.71 -11.66 -10.64
CA LYS A 430 -17.45 -10.45 -10.95
C LYS A 430 -18.31 -9.96 -9.76
N MET A 431 -18.92 -10.88 -9.02
CA MET A 431 -19.72 -10.54 -7.83
C MET A 431 -18.81 -10.07 -6.68
N LEU A 432 -17.65 -10.69 -6.50
CA LEU A 432 -16.66 -10.27 -5.53
C LEU A 432 -16.21 -8.83 -5.80
N PHE A 433 -15.81 -8.50 -7.02
CA PHE A 433 -15.42 -7.15 -7.39
C PHE A 433 -16.57 -6.14 -7.22
N ALA A 434 -17.78 -6.50 -7.61
CA ALA A 434 -18.93 -5.61 -7.47
C ALA A 434 -19.21 -5.24 -6.01
N THR A 435 -19.06 -6.20 -5.10
CA THR A 435 -19.26 -5.97 -3.65
C THR A 435 -18.09 -5.16 -3.08
N TYR A 436 -16.87 -5.50 -3.44
CA TYR A 436 -15.66 -4.81 -2.99
C TYR A 436 -15.66 -3.32 -3.39
N LYS A 437 -16.09 -3.00 -4.60
CA LYS A 437 -16.23 -1.61 -5.09
C LYS A 437 -17.28 -0.80 -4.33
N LYS A 438 -18.37 -1.42 -3.91
CA LYS A 438 -19.43 -0.72 -3.15
C LYS A 438 -18.94 -0.22 -1.79
N GLU A 439 -18.10 -0.99 -1.12
CA GLU A 439 -17.55 -0.56 0.17
C GLU A 439 -16.56 0.58 0.03
N TYR A 440 -15.71 0.51 -1.00
CA TYR A 440 -14.64 1.47 -1.18
C TYR A 440 -15.15 2.91 -1.33
N ASN A 441 -16.35 3.06 -1.86
CA ASN A 441 -17.03 4.36 -1.88
C ASN A 441 -17.54 4.81 -0.49
N LYS A 442 -17.47 3.95 0.54
CA LYS A 442 -17.95 4.21 1.90
C LYS A 442 -16.82 4.33 2.94
N ILE A 443 -15.65 3.79 2.69
CA ILE A 443 -14.56 3.69 3.69
C ILE A 443 -13.31 4.39 3.17
N ALA A 444 -12.82 5.38 3.92
CA ALA A 444 -11.59 6.11 3.65
C ALA A 444 -10.28 5.31 3.91
N HIS A 445 -10.34 4.01 4.23
CA HIS A 445 -9.18 3.21 4.63
C HIS A 445 -9.15 1.85 3.97
N PRO A 446 -8.09 1.49 3.21
CA PRO A 446 -7.91 0.14 2.71
C PRO A 446 -7.65 -0.84 3.88
N ARG A 447 -8.48 -1.89 3.99
CA ARG A 447 -8.26 -2.99 4.95
C ARG A 447 -7.15 -3.94 4.50
N PHE A 448 -6.67 -3.82 3.26
CA PHE A 448 -5.66 -4.72 2.71
C PHE A 448 -4.31 -4.48 3.35
N VAL A 449 -4.13 -5.13 4.48
CA VAL A 449 -2.84 -5.38 5.10
C VAL A 449 -2.56 -6.85 4.86
N PRO A 450 -1.60 -7.23 4.01
CA PRO A 450 -1.30 -8.62 3.76
C PRO A 450 -0.85 -9.28 5.06
N SER A 451 -1.75 -10.00 5.73
CA SER A 451 -1.39 -10.88 6.82
C SER A 451 -0.96 -12.23 6.23
N PHE A 452 0.26 -12.31 5.74
CA PHE A 452 0.83 -13.61 5.33
C PHE A 452 0.89 -14.53 6.55
N VAL A 453 0.19 -15.63 6.46
CA VAL A 453 0.24 -16.74 7.43
C VAL A 453 1.51 -17.55 7.24
#